data_9a79a20df65eb86254983caea38803c6
#
_entry.id   9a79a20df65eb86254983caea38803c6
#
_cell.length_a   1.000
_cell.length_b   1.000
_cell.length_c   1.000
_cell.angle_alpha   90.00
_cell.angle_beta   90.00
_cell.angle_gamma   90.00
#
_symmetry.space_group_name_H-M   'P 1'
#
loop_
_entity.id
_entity.type
_entity.pdbx_description
1 polymer ?
#
loop_
_entity_poly.entity_id
_entity_poly.type
_entity_poly.pdbx_seq_one_letter_code
_entity_poly.pdbx_strand_id
1 'polypeptide(L)'
;MKKNEVNVRYGPSFNSDVKYVYKKINLPVKQIDKKENFRRIIDLKNNNGWIHISQLKKNNSVVATKDKVLFKKPTSFAKPIALIEEGRLLIVKKCEKNWCEIKSGSFTGWIKTGYLWGLIK
;
A
#
# COMPACT_ATOMS: atom_id res chain seq x y z
N MET A 1 -6.24 3.13 -0.24
CA MET A 1 -7.57 3.62 -0.66
C MET A 1 -8.00 4.81 0.18
N LYS A 2 -8.84 5.63 -0.37
CA LYS A 2 -9.13 6.98 0.13
C LYS A 2 -10.29 7.05 1.13
N LYS A 3 -11.28 6.18 0.97
CA LYS A 3 -12.51 6.16 1.77
C LYS A 3 -12.58 4.92 2.65
N ASN A 4 -13.41 4.98 3.71
CA ASN A 4 -13.66 3.82 4.57
C ASN A 4 -14.34 2.68 3.82
N GLU A 5 -15.15 3.02 2.81
CA GLU A 5 -15.80 2.04 1.94
C GLU A 5 -15.47 2.34 0.49
N VAL A 6 -15.03 1.33 -0.24
CA VAL A 6 -14.68 1.42 -1.65
C VAL A 6 -15.36 0.31 -2.40
N ASN A 7 -16.15 0.66 -3.41
CA ASN A 7 -16.79 -0.30 -4.28
C ASN A 7 -15.79 -0.85 -5.30
N VAL A 8 -15.60 -2.15 -5.30
CA VAL A 8 -14.79 -2.86 -6.28
C VAL A 8 -15.73 -3.57 -7.24
N ARG A 9 -15.60 -3.26 -8.51
CA ARG A 9 -16.53 -3.69 -9.56
C ARG A 9 -15.94 -4.76 -10.46
N TYR A 10 -16.82 -5.52 -11.11
CA TYR A 10 -16.39 -6.52 -12.08
C TYR A 10 -15.78 -5.91 -13.35
N GLY A 11 -16.17 -4.69 -13.70
CA GLY A 11 -15.70 -4.03 -14.92
C GLY A 11 -15.41 -2.53 -14.69
N PRO A 12 -14.75 -1.87 -15.65
CA PRO A 12 -14.31 -0.48 -15.54
C PRO A 12 -15.42 0.53 -15.87
N SER A 13 -16.56 0.42 -15.21
CA SER A 13 -17.70 1.32 -15.42
C SER A 13 -18.58 1.37 -14.19
N PHE A 14 -19.22 2.51 -13.96
CA PHE A 14 -20.22 2.63 -12.90
C PHE A 14 -21.46 1.76 -13.15
N ASN A 15 -21.67 1.31 -14.39
CA ASN A 15 -22.75 0.38 -14.75
C ASN A 15 -22.37 -1.08 -14.44
N SER A 16 -21.11 -1.36 -14.15
CA SER A 16 -20.67 -2.70 -13.79
C SER A 16 -21.12 -3.03 -12.37
N ASP A 17 -21.50 -4.30 -12.15
CA ASP A 17 -21.92 -4.76 -10.84
C ASP A 17 -20.77 -4.64 -9.83
N VAL A 18 -21.12 -4.35 -8.59
CA VAL A 18 -20.18 -4.32 -7.48
C VAL A 18 -19.84 -5.76 -7.10
N LYS A 19 -18.55 -6.08 -7.13
CA LYS A 19 -18.04 -7.40 -6.79
C LYS A 19 -17.92 -7.58 -5.28
N TYR A 20 -17.34 -6.58 -4.61
CA TYR A 20 -17.23 -6.51 -3.16
C TYR A 20 -16.90 -5.09 -2.73
N VAL A 21 -16.99 -4.84 -1.43
CA VAL A 21 -16.74 -3.53 -0.85
C VAL A 21 -15.60 -3.65 0.16
N TYR A 22 -14.55 -2.83 -0.03
CA TYR A 22 -13.52 -2.67 0.98
C TYR A 22 -13.99 -1.69 2.04
N LYS A 23 -13.82 -2.04 3.30
CA LYS A 23 -14.24 -1.22 4.44
C LYS A 23 -13.07 -0.68 5.25
N LYS A 24 -11.87 -0.78 4.73
CA LYS A 24 -10.67 -0.39 5.44
C LYS A 24 -9.93 0.70 4.68
N ILE A 25 -9.73 1.85 5.34
CA ILE A 25 -8.96 2.95 4.77
C ILE A 25 -7.47 2.61 4.72
N ASN A 26 -6.76 3.13 3.73
CA ASN A 26 -5.32 2.91 3.52
C ASN A 26 -4.94 1.45 3.20
N LEU A 27 -5.90 0.60 2.83
CA LEU A 27 -5.56 -0.76 2.42
C LEU A 27 -4.66 -0.70 1.18
N PRO A 28 -3.46 -1.32 1.21
CA PRO A 28 -2.57 -1.32 0.07
C PRO A 28 -3.08 -2.22 -1.04
N VAL A 29 -2.98 -1.73 -2.27
CA VAL A 29 -3.36 -2.48 -3.47
C VAL A 29 -2.36 -2.19 -4.58
N LYS A 30 -2.19 -3.14 -5.50
CA LYS A 30 -1.41 -2.94 -6.71
C LYS A 30 -2.33 -2.65 -7.88
N GLN A 31 -1.95 -1.68 -8.71
CA GLN A 31 -2.62 -1.42 -9.97
C GLN A 31 -2.07 -2.36 -11.02
N ILE A 32 -2.95 -3.15 -11.63
CA ILE A 32 -2.55 -4.14 -12.66
C ILE A 32 -3.08 -3.82 -14.05
N ASP A 33 -4.06 -2.93 -14.16
CA ASP A 33 -4.60 -2.49 -15.44
C ASP A 33 -5.30 -1.15 -15.29
N LYS A 34 -5.60 -0.50 -16.40
CA LYS A 34 -6.33 0.77 -16.40
C LYS A 34 -7.22 0.89 -17.64
N LYS A 35 -8.37 1.54 -17.47
CA LYS A 35 -9.24 1.95 -18.57
C LYS A 35 -9.95 3.24 -18.17
N GLU A 36 -9.68 4.33 -18.90
CA GLU A 36 -10.23 5.65 -18.61
C GLU A 36 -9.97 6.07 -17.16
N ASN A 37 -11.01 6.31 -16.37
CA ASN A 37 -10.90 6.73 -14.98
C ASN A 37 -11.01 5.57 -13.99
N PHE A 38 -10.88 4.34 -14.49
CA PHE A 38 -10.90 3.14 -13.65
C PHE A 38 -9.53 2.47 -13.64
N ARG A 39 -9.22 1.84 -12.53
CA ARG A 39 -8.00 1.05 -12.35
C ARG A 39 -8.36 -0.33 -11.87
N ARG A 40 -7.80 -1.34 -12.51
CA ARG A 40 -7.90 -2.70 -12.01
C ARG A 40 -6.83 -2.88 -10.95
N ILE A 41 -7.27 -3.30 -9.78
CA ILE A 41 -6.37 -3.46 -8.62
C ILE A 41 -6.39 -4.90 -8.13
N ILE A 42 -5.34 -5.27 -7.43
CA ILE A 42 -5.24 -6.56 -6.74
C ILE A 42 -4.77 -6.30 -5.31
N ASP A 43 -5.38 -6.99 -4.36
CA ASP A 43 -4.97 -6.90 -2.97
C ASP A 43 -3.99 -8.01 -2.59
N LEU A 44 -3.57 -8.02 -1.34
CA LEU A 44 -2.59 -8.97 -0.82
C LEU A 44 -3.10 -10.42 -0.88
N LYS A 45 -4.41 -10.62 -0.88
CA LYS A 45 -5.05 -11.94 -0.94
C LYS A 45 -5.42 -12.37 -2.35
N ASN A 46 -4.90 -11.68 -3.38
CA ASN A 46 -5.19 -11.91 -4.79
C ASN A 46 -6.63 -11.63 -5.21
N ASN A 47 -7.40 -10.90 -4.42
CA ASN A 47 -8.70 -10.41 -4.87
C ASN A 47 -8.50 -9.23 -5.82
N ASN A 48 -9.12 -9.26 -6.98
CA ASN A 48 -8.98 -8.19 -7.97
C ASN A 48 -10.33 -7.64 -8.40
N GLY A 49 -10.29 -6.47 -9.01
CA GLY A 49 -11.47 -5.80 -9.54
C GLY A 49 -11.16 -4.37 -9.92
N TRP A 50 -12.18 -3.64 -10.35
CA TRP A 50 -12.05 -2.30 -10.87
C TRP A 50 -12.58 -1.27 -9.88
N ILE A 51 -11.80 -0.22 -9.64
CA ILE A 51 -12.20 0.90 -8.81
C ILE A 51 -12.01 2.20 -9.59
N HIS A 52 -12.82 3.20 -9.25
CA HIS A 52 -12.66 4.53 -9.81
C HIS A 52 -11.43 5.23 -9.20
N ILE A 53 -10.72 6.03 -9.98
CA ILE A 53 -9.49 6.70 -9.52
C ILE A 53 -9.73 7.60 -8.31
N SER A 54 -10.94 8.13 -8.14
CA SER A 54 -11.28 8.95 -6.97
C SER A 54 -11.22 8.18 -5.65
N GLN A 55 -11.22 6.85 -5.71
CA GLN A 55 -11.13 5.97 -4.54
C GLN A 55 -9.68 5.64 -4.17
N LEU A 56 -8.72 5.96 -5.03
CA LEU A 56 -7.30 5.71 -4.77
C LEU A 56 -6.68 6.88 -4.03
N LYS A 57 -5.93 6.55 -2.97
CA LYS A 57 -5.20 7.55 -2.21
C LYS A 57 -3.87 7.85 -2.90
N LYS A 58 -3.44 9.11 -2.89
CA LYS A 58 -2.15 9.51 -3.46
C LYS A 58 -0.96 9.00 -2.66
N ASN A 59 -1.13 8.87 -1.34
CA ASN A 59 -0.07 8.35 -0.48
C ASN A 59 0.09 6.86 -0.68
N ASN A 60 1.34 6.42 -0.77
CA ASN A 60 1.66 5.01 -0.89
C ASN A 60 1.57 4.33 0.47
N SER A 61 0.91 3.19 0.51
CA SER A 61 0.90 2.33 1.68
C SER A 61 1.33 0.93 1.28
N VAL A 62 2.03 0.26 2.19
CA VAL A 62 2.55 -1.08 1.96
C VAL A 62 2.37 -1.91 3.23
N VAL A 63 2.41 -3.22 3.07
CA VAL A 63 2.40 -4.17 4.18
C VAL A 63 3.72 -4.90 4.20
N ALA A 64 4.34 -5.00 5.37
CA ALA A 64 5.54 -5.81 5.54
C ALA A 64 5.16 -7.29 5.43
N THR A 65 5.81 -8.03 4.53
CA THR A 65 5.55 -9.46 4.33
C THR A 65 6.52 -10.34 5.13
N LYS A 66 7.46 -9.73 5.83
CA LYS A 66 8.36 -10.32 6.82
C LYS A 66 8.65 -9.30 7.91
N ASP A 67 9.17 -9.75 9.04
CA ASP A 67 9.66 -8.85 10.07
C ASP A 67 10.82 -8.03 9.52
N LYS A 68 10.81 -6.74 9.78
CA LYS A 68 11.83 -5.81 9.30
C LYS A 68 12.26 -4.87 10.41
N VAL A 69 13.52 -4.43 10.36
CA VAL A 69 14.04 -3.45 11.32
C VAL A 69 13.90 -2.06 10.73
N LEU A 70 13.36 -1.14 11.53
CA LEU A 70 13.26 0.27 11.20
C LEU A 70 14.52 0.98 11.72
N PHE A 71 15.23 1.67 10.82
CA PHE A 71 16.47 2.37 11.14
C PHE A 71 16.28 3.88 11.12
N LYS A 72 17.11 4.58 11.86
CA LYS A 72 17.08 6.04 11.92
C LYS A 72 17.53 6.70 10.61
N LYS A 73 18.40 6.04 9.85
CA LYS A 73 18.93 6.51 8.56
C LYS A 73 18.90 5.38 7.54
N PRO A 74 18.98 5.69 6.23
CA PRO A 74 18.93 4.65 5.18
C PRO A 74 20.23 3.87 5.04
N THR A 75 20.65 3.24 6.10
CA THR A 75 21.83 2.37 6.14
C THR A 75 21.68 1.37 7.28
N SER A 76 22.17 0.14 7.06
CA SER A 76 22.16 -0.90 8.08
C SER A 76 23.14 -0.62 9.25
N PHE A 77 23.99 0.37 9.10
CA PHE A 77 24.89 0.83 10.19
C PHE A 77 24.23 1.86 11.10
N ALA A 78 23.05 2.35 10.74
CA ALA A 78 22.33 3.32 11.56
C ALA A 78 21.73 2.67 12.80
N LYS A 79 21.34 3.51 13.76
CA LYS A 79 20.69 3.04 14.97
C LYS A 79 19.32 2.43 14.65
N PRO A 80 19.05 1.19 15.08
CA PRO A 80 17.70 0.63 14.95
C PRO A 80 16.74 1.35 15.90
N ILE A 81 15.52 1.63 15.39
CA ILE A 81 14.49 2.33 16.17
C ILE A 81 13.47 1.33 16.71
N ALA A 82 13.03 0.40 15.85
CA ALA A 82 11.94 -0.51 16.17
C ALA A 82 11.96 -1.73 15.26
N LEU A 83 11.27 -2.78 15.70
CA LEU A 83 10.98 -3.95 14.86
C LEU A 83 9.59 -3.77 14.25
N ILE A 84 9.51 -3.91 12.93
CA ILE A 84 8.26 -3.90 12.19
C ILE A 84 7.84 -5.35 11.97
N GLU A 85 6.76 -5.74 12.60
CA GLU A 85 6.28 -7.12 12.48
C GLU A 85 5.59 -7.36 11.15
N GLU A 86 5.67 -8.61 10.69
CA GLU A 86 4.97 -9.07 9.49
C GLU A 86 3.47 -8.71 9.58
N GLY A 87 2.92 -8.22 8.48
CA GLY A 87 1.52 -7.83 8.40
C GLY A 87 1.24 -6.38 8.78
N ARG A 88 2.22 -5.65 9.26
CA ARG A 88 2.04 -4.25 9.65
C ARG A 88 1.86 -3.35 8.45
N LEU A 89 0.87 -2.47 8.50
CA LEU A 89 0.64 -1.44 7.49
C LEU A 89 1.61 -0.27 7.71
N LEU A 90 2.28 0.14 6.64
CA LEU A 90 3.26 1.22 6.66
C LEU A 90 2.88 2.27 5.64
N ILE A 91 3.07 3.55 5.99
CA ILE A 91 2.89 4.65 5.06
C ILE A 91 4.26 5.05 4.52
N VAL A 92 4.43 4.95 3.20
CA VAL A 92 5.70 5.29 2.54
C VAL A 92 5.74 6.79 2.29
N LYS A 93 6.77 7.46 2.78
CA LYS A 93 7.00 8.88 2.55
C LYS A 93 7.84 9.14 1.31
N LYS A 94 8.96 8.43 1.20
CA LYS A 94 9.85 8.51 0.03
C LYS A 94 10.76 7.29 0.00
N CYS A 95 11.32 7.01 -1.17
CA CYS A 95 12.27 5.93 -1.34
C CYS A 95 13.54 6.43 -2.02
N GLU A 96 14.68 5.92 -1.58
CA GLU A 96 15.99 6.20 -2.15
C GLU A 96 16.73 4.87 -2.34
N LYS A 97 17.07 4.54 -3.58
CA LYS A 97 17.76 3.28 -3.90
C LYS A 97 17.03 2.09 -3.27
N ASN A 98 17.66 1.40 -2.34
CA ASN A 98 17.12 0.20 -1.69
C ASN A 98 16.47 0.48 -0.34
N TRP A 99 16.16 1.75 -0.04
CA TRP A 99 15.60 2.16 1.23
C TRP A 99 14.37 3.02 1.05
N CYS A 100 13.41 2.86 1.95
CA CYS A 100 12.22 3.71 1.98
C CYS A 100 12.02 4.30 3.37
N GLU A 101 11.75 5.60 3.42
CA GLU A 101 11.32 6.26 4.64
C GLU A 101 9.83 5.98 4.83
N ILE A 102 9.48 5.43 5.98
CA ILE A 102 8.12 5.04 6.28
C ILE A 102 7.67 5.60 7.63
N LYS A 103 6.37 5.63 7.80
CA LYS A 103 5.72 5.94 9.06
C LYS A 103 4.89 4.75 9.51
N SER A 104 5.08 4.34 10.77
CA SER A 104 4.30 3.28 11.40
C SER A 104 3.87 3.77 12.78
N GLY A 105 2.59 4.13 12.93
CA GLY A 105 2.09 4.71 14.15
C GLY A 105 2.82 6.02 14.47
N SER A 106 3.48 6.09 15.62
CA SER A 106 4.27 7.24 16.04
C SER A 106 5.72 7.20 15.58
N PHE A 107 6.16 6.09 14.97
CA PHE A 107 7.54 5.92 14.52
C PHE A 107 7.71 6.36 13.08
N THR A 108 8.80 7.04 12.79
CA THR A 108 9.22 7.36 11.42
C THR A 108 10.68 6.96 11.28
N GLY A 109 11.01 6.28 10.19
CA GLY A 109 12.38 5.85 9.94
C GLY A 109 12.51 5.18 8.58
N TRP A 110 13.62 4.46 8.40
CA TRP A 110 14.00 3.88 7.13
C TRP A 110 14.03 2.35 7.21
N ILE A 111 13.50 1.70 6.18
CA ILE A 111 13.56 0.26 6.03
C ILE A 111 14.08 -0.11 4.64
N LYS A 112 14.68 -1.30 4.53
CA LYS A 112 15.05 -1.86 3.22
C LYS A 112 13.79 -2.20 2.42
N THR A 113 13.88 -2.06 1.10
CA THR A 113 12.74 -2.23 0.20
C THR A 113 12.28 -3.67 -0.01
N GLY A 114 13.05 -4.67 0.37
CA GLY A 114 12.63 -6.06 0.24
C GLY A 114 11.43 -6.41 1.13
N TYR A 115 10.62 -7.38 0.70
CA TYR A 115 9.47 -7.90 1.48
C TYR A 115 8.44 -6.84 1.87
N LEU A 116 8.17 -5.92 0.95
CA LEU A 116 7.09 -4.95 1.05
C LEU A 116 6.10 -5.21 -0.07
N TRP A 117 4.82 -5.23 0.27
CA TRP A 117 3.75 -5.43 -0.71
C TRP A 117 2.83 -4.22 -0.73
N GLY A 118 2.56 -3.71 -1.92
CA GLY A 118 1.65 -2.60 -2.11
C GLY A 118 2.05 -1.71 -3.28
N LEU A 119 1.32 -0.60 -3.43
CA LEU A 119 1.54 0.37 -4.49
C LEU A 119 2.60 1.38 -4.04
N ILE A 120 3.79 1.33 -4.64
CA ILE A 120 4.89 2.27 -4.41
C ILE A 120 5.15 3.02 -5.71
N LYS A 121 5.11 4.35 -5.65
CA LYS A 121 5.42 5.21 -6.78
C LYS A 121 6.77 5.87 -6.61
#